data_227cb2a47ac99b78d5e9e83d9b7c515d
#
_entry.id   227cb2a47ac99b78d5e9e83d9b7c515d
#
_cell.length_a   1.000
_cell.length_b   1.000
_cell.length_c   1.000
_cell.angle_alpha   90.00
_cell.angle_beta   90.00
_cell.angle_gamma   90.00
#
_symmetry.space_group_name_H-M   'P 1'
#
loop_
_entity.id
_entity.type
_entity.pdbx_description
1 polymer ?
#
loop_
_entity_poly.entity_id
_entity_poly.type
_entity_poly.pdbx_seq_one_letter_code
_entity_poly.pdbx_strand_id
1 'polypeptide(L)'
;MKKIIFCLAAVLMLAACNNKADNQNNGSTGNENATTENTMPVASPEDVGQTEWIKQTTIMSSKPMVIDFFATWCGPCKQLDPILEEVEKNHKGDVIFKRIDVDKETNLAQEFGVQSIPMLMFVTPKGEYQTIVGLQPASVIETKIAELLTRSAN
;
A
#
# COMPACT_ATOMS: atom_id res chain seq x y z
N MET A 1 27.81 5.65 43.35
CA MET A 1 28.92 6.55 43.71
C MET A 1 29.66 6.93 42.43
N LYS A 2 29.95 8.21 42.27
CA LYS A 2 30.66 8.92 41.16
C LYS A 2 29.78 9.20 39.93
N LYS A 3 29.11 10.35 39.75
CA LYS A 3 29.51 11.78 39.71
C LYS A 3 30.66 12.04 38.71
N ILE A 4 30.38 12.88 37.74
CA ILE A 4 31.17 14.01 37.20
C ILE A 4 30.51 14.39 35.85
N ILE A 5 29.73 15.44 35.67
CA ILE A 5 29.94 16.90 35.69
C ILE A 5 30.67 17.42 34.43
N PHE A 6 29.95 18.30 33.72
CA PHE A 6 30.33 19.47 32.90
C PHE A 6 31.16 19.28 31.60
N CYS A 7 30.62 19.76 30.48
CA CYS A 7 31.08 21.03 29.92
C CYS A 7 30.08 21.62 28.93
N LEU A 8 29.70 22.85 29.23
CA LEU A 8 29.09 23.82 28.31
C LEU A 8 30.13 24.25 27.25
N ALA A 9 29.70 24.41 26.02
CA ALA A 9 30.24 25.43 25.13
C ALA A 9 29.20 25.81 24.07
N ALA A 10 28.67 27.00 24.23
CA ALA A 10 27.85 27.70 23.25
C ALA A 10 28.79 28.31 22.17
N VAL A 11 28.42 28.18 20.91
CA VAL A 11 28.88 29.13 19.89
C VAL A 11 27.71 29.45 18.98
N LEU A 12 27.22 30.67 19.09
CA LEU A 12 26.41 31.36 18.10
C LEU A 12 27.24 31.61 16.84
N MET A 13 26.72 31.33 15.67
CA MET A 13 27.01 32.09 14.45
C MET A 13 25.76 32.24 13.62
N LEU A 14 25.32 33.47 13.60
CA LEU A 14 24.35 34.04 12.61
C LEU A 14 25.03 34.11 11.23
N ALA A 15 24.37 33.64 10.22
CA ALA A 15 24.55 34.18 8.86
C ALA A 15 23.21 34.13 8.12
N ALA A 16 22.63 35.30 7.99
CA ALA A 16 21.52 35.57 7.10
C ALA A 16 22.02 35.60 5.65
N CYS A 17 21.35 34.92 4.75
CA CYS A 17 21.37 35.27 3.35
C CYS A 17 19.95 35.25 2.80
N ASN A 18 19.47 36.43 2.59
CA ASN A 18 18.28 36.84 1.89
C ASN A 18 18.50 36.63 0.38
N ASN A 19 17.62 35.92 -0.30
CA ASN A 19 17.50 36.08 -1.73
C ASN A 19 16.01 36.06 -2.15
N LYS A 20 15.58 37.26 -2.43
CA LYS A 20 14.32 37.66 -3.01
C LYS A 20 14.48 37.59 -4.54
N ALA A 21 13.62 36.85 -5.18
CA ALA A 21 13.35 37.06 -6.61
C ALA A 21 11.86 36.80 -6.87
N ASP A 22 11.21 37.89 -7.12
CA ASP A 22 9.85 38.03 -7.62
C ASP A 22 9.70 37.35 -8.98
N ASN A 23 8.62 36.67 -9.23
CA ASN A 23 7.99 36.72 -10.54
C ASN A 23 6.46 36.58 -10.38
N GLN A 24 5.82 37.74 -10.63
CA GLN A 24 4.40 37.87 -10.88
C GLN A 24 4.07 37.41 -12.31
N ASN A 25 2.98 36.70 -12.48
CA ASN A 25 1.98 36.99 -13.51
C ASN A 25 0.75 36.08 -13.27
N ASN A 26 -0.33 36.61 -12.84
CA ASN A 26 -1.43 37.28 -13.51
C ASN A 26 -2.44 36.30 -14.14
N GLY A 27 -3.66 36.33 -13.60
CA GLY A 27 -4.82 36.43 -14.48
C GLY A 27 -5.90 35.36 -14.32
N SER A 28 -6.81 35.63 -13.42
CA SER A 28 -8.25 35.89 -13.72
C SER A 28 -9.22 34.70 -13.84
N THR A 29 -10.26 34.88 -13.04
CA THR A 29 -11.70 34.61 -13.24
C THR A 29 -12.17 33.17 -12.97
N GLY A 30 -12.68 32.89 -11.82
CA GLY A 30 -14.08 32.94 -11.35
C GLY A 30 -14.98 31.89 -11.98
N ASN A 31 -15.32 30.86 -11.22
CA ASN A 31 -16.71 30.47 -11.12
C ASN A 31 -16.96 29.68 -9.82
N GLU A 32 -17.78 30.27 -8.97
CA GLU A 32 -18.37 29.63 -7.82
C GLU A 32 -19.38 28.58 -8.32
N ASN A 33 -19.24 27.34 -7.85
CA ASN A 33 -20.45 26.56 -7.57
C ASN A 33 -20.17 25.64 -6.39
N ALA A 34 -20.75 26.01 -5.26
CA ALA A 34 -20.77 25.23 -4.05
C ALA A 34 -21.68 24.01 -4.26
N THR A 35 -21.11 22.83 -4.21
CA THR A 35 -21.85 21.64 -3.81
C THR A 35 -21.01 20.94 -2.75
N THR A 36 -21.47 21.09 -1.52
CA THR A 36 -20.92 20.41 -0.35
C THR A 36 -21.24 18.92 -0.46
N GLU A 37 -20.37 18.18 -1.09
CA GLU A 37 -20.32 16.73 -0.94
C GLU A 37 -19.11 16.43 -0.05
N ASN A 38 -19.41 16.02 1.18
CA ASN A 38 -18.46 15.65 2.21
C ASN A 38 -17.88 14.27 1.85
N THR A 39 -17.14 14.23 0.73
CA THR A 39 -16.35 13.08 0.35
C THR A 39 -14.97 13.29 0.95
N MET A 40 -14.68 12.58 2.05
CA MET A 40 -13.30 12.45 2.52
C MET A 40 -12.44 12.09 1.31
N PRO A 41 -11.33 12.79 1.05
CA PRO A 41 -10.43 12.40 -0.01
C PRO A 41 -9.92 10.99 0.32
N VAL A 42 -10.33 10.04 -0.50
CA VAL A 42 -9.67 8.72 -0.51
C VAL A 42 -8.26 9.01 -0.98
N ALA A 43 -7.31 9.02 -0.03
CA ALA A 43 -5.91 9.11 -0.35
C ALA A 43 -5.60 8.02 -1.37
N SER A 44 -5.01 8.40 -2.50
CA SER A 44 -4.56 7.42 -3.47
C SER A 44 -3.45 6.56 -2.83
N PRO A 45 -3.27 5.31 -3.25
CA PRO A 45 -2.20 4.44 -2.74
C PRO A 45 -0.80 5.06 -2.81
N GLU A 46 -0.62 6.09 -3.63
CA GLU A 46 0.64 6.81 -3.85
C GLU A 46 1.07 7.70 -2.66
N ASP A 47 0.11 8.09 -1.80
CA ASP A 47 0.34 9.03 -0.69
C ASP A 47 0.52 8.34 0.67
N VAL A 48 0.33 7.03 0.74
CA VAL A 48 0.40 6.26 1.99
C VAL A 48 1.46 5.19 1.87
N GLY A 49 2.39 5.17 2.81
CA GLY A 49 3.39 4.10 2.87
C GLY A 49 2.76 2.72 2.97
N GLN A 50 3.49 1.71 2.50
CA GLN A 50 3.07 0.30 2.41
C GLN A 50 2.29 -0.19 3.63
N THR A 51 2.86 0.03 4.81
CA THR A 51 2.28 -0.42 6.07
C THR A 51 0.98 0.32 6.38
N GLU A 52 0.89 1.59 6.07
CA GLU A 52 -0.29 2.40 6.31
C GLU A 52 -1.43 2.07 5.35
N TRP A 53 -1.13 1.83 4.06
CA TRP A 53 -2.12 1.40 3.08
C TRP A 53 -2.73 0.04 3.45
N ILE A 54 -1.89 -0.94 3.81
CA ILE A 54 -2.34 -2.25 4.29
C ILE A 54 -3.17 -2.09 5.56
N LYS A 55 -2.68 -1.36 6.56
CA LYS A 55 -3.40 -1.12 7.80
C LYS A 55 -4.74 -0.45 7.54
N GLN A 56 -4.77 0.61 6.75
CA GLN A 56 -6.01 1.32 6.45
C GLN A 56 -7.02 0.39 5.77
N THR A 57 -6.61 -0.40 4.79
CA THR A 57 -7.51 -1.29 4.06
C THR A 57 -7.94 -2.49 4.89
N THR A 58 -7.05 -3.10 5.69
CA THR A 58 -7.37 -4.25 6.54
C THR A 58 -8.08 -3.85 7.81
N ILE A 59 -7.69 -2.75 8.47
CA ILE A 59 -8.34 -2.25 9.69
C ILE A 59 -9.77 -1.79 9.39
N MET A 60 -10.01 -1.10 8.28
CA MET A 60 -11.36 -0.67 7.90
C MET A 60 -12.30 -1.83 7.59
N SER A 61 -11.79 -2.96 7.15
CA SER A 61 -12.60 -4.15 6.83
C SER A 61 -12.60 -5.22 7.91
N SER A 62 -11.64 -5.19 8.83
CA SER A 62 -11.38 -6.25 9.82
C SER A 62 -11.23 -7.65 9.20
N LYS A 63 -10.91 -7.72 7.91
CA LYS A 63 -10.82 -8.96 7.13
C LYS A 63 -9.42 -9.17 6.57
N PRO A 64 -8.98 -10.41 6.45
CA PRO A 64 -7.75 -10.72 5.74
C PRO A 64 -7.86 -10.39 4.25
N MET A 65 -6.71 -10.20 3.60
CA MET A 65 -6.63 -9.77 2.22
C MET A 65 -5.65 -10.65 1.42
N VAL A 66 -5.99 -10.90 0.18
CA VAL A 66 -5.09 -11.43 -0.85
C VAL A 66 -4.84 -10.35 -1.88
N ILE A 67 -3.58 -10.05 -2.14
CA ILE A 67 -3.15 -9.05 -3.12
C ILE A 67 -2.41 -9.78 -4.24
N ASP A 68 -2.89 -9.61 -5.48
CA ASP A 68 -2.26 -10.12 -6.69
C ASP A 68 -1.50 -8.99 -7.40
N PHE A 69 -0.18 -9.10 -7.43
CA PHE A 69 0.69 -8.23 -8.23
C PHE A 69 0.89 -8.82 -9.62
N PHE A 70 0.43 -8.10 -10.61
CA PHE A 70 0.40 -8.56 -12.00
C PHE A 70 0.80 -7.46 -12.99
N ALA A 71 0.94 -7.82 -14.27
CA ALA A 71 1.00 -6.87 -15.39
C ALA A 71 0.22 -7.43 -16.60
N THR A 72 -0.24 -6.52 -17.46
CA THR A 72 -1.06 -6.91 -18.63
C THR A 72 -0.31 -7.74 -19.67
N TRP A 73 1.02 -7.62 -19.74
CA TRP A 73 1.91 -8.38 -20.61
C TRP A 73 2.38 -9.73 -20.03
N CYS A 74 2.10 -9.98 -18.75
CA CYS A 74 2.58 -11.16 -18.04
C CYS A 74 1.76 -12.40 -18.42
N GLY A 75 2.36 -13.32 -19.16
CA GLY A 75 1.73 -14.57 -19.60
C GLY A 75 1.27 -15.47 -18.44
N PRO A 76 2.13 -15.76 -17.44
CA PRO A 76 1.74 -16.55 -16.27
C PRO A 76 0.62 -15.89 -15.44
N CYS A 77 0.57 -14.56 -15.39
CA CYS A 77 -0.52 -13.84 -14.69
C CYS A 77 -1.88 -14.12 -15.35
N LYS A 78 -1.93 -14.10 -16.69
CA LYS A 78 -3.16 -14.43 -17.45
C LYS A 78 -3.64 -15.86 -17.22
N GLN A 79 -2.73 -16.79 -16.92
CA GLN A 79 -3.08 -18.17 -16.59
C GLN A 79 -3.57 -18.27 -15.15
N LEU A 80 -3.09 -17.42 -14.26
CA LEU A 80 -3.51 -17.35 -12.87
C LEU A 80 -4.90 -16.71 -12.72
N ASP A 81 -5.27 -15.77 -13.60
CA ASP A 81 -6.53 -15.02 -13.52
C ASP A 81 -7.76 -15.90 -13.31
N PRO A 82 -8.05 -16.92 -14.14
CA PRO A 82 -9.24 -17.75 -13.95
C PRO A 82 -9.19 -18.57 -12.67
N ILE A 83 -8.00 -18.93 -12.19
CA ILE A 83 -7.81 -19.66 -10.93
C ILE A 83 -8.18 -18.74 -9.76
N LEU A 84 -7.69 -17.48 -9.78
CA LEU A 84 -8.00 -16.50 -8.75
C LEU A 84 -9.47 -16.12 -8.73
N GLU A 85 -10.12 -16.00 -9.88
CA GLU A 85 -11.54 -15.72 -9.96
C GLU A 85 -12.39 -16.83 -9.30
N GLU A 86 -12.01 -18.08 -9.47
CA GLU A 86 -12.69 -19.21 -8.82
C GLU A 86 -12.46 -19.20 -7.31
N VAL A 87 -11.21 -19.03 -6.87
CA VAL A 87 -10.85 -18.94 -5.44
C VAL A 87 -11.54 -17.75 -4.78
N GLU A 88 -11.57 -16.59 -5.41
CA GLU A 88 -12.29 -15.41 -4.89
C GLU A 88 -13.77 -15.67 -4.69
N LYS A 89 -14.44 -16.36 -5.63
CA LYS A 89 -15.85 -16.74 -5.50
C LYS A 89 -16.08 -17.63 -4.28
N ASN A 90 -15.17 -18.58 -4.02
CA ASN A 90 -15.26 -19.51 -2.90
C ASN A 90 -15.09 -18.81 -1.54
N HIS A 91 -14.33 -17.72 -1.49
CA HIS A 91 -14.03 -16.96 -0.27
C HIS A 91 -14.73 -15.60 -0.18
N LYS A 92 -15.79 -15.42 -1.00
CA LYS A 92 -16.54 -14.16 -1.03
C LYS A 92 -17.15 -13.83 0.33
N GLY A 93 -16.71 -12.71 0.88
CA GLY A 93 -17.16 -12.22 2.18
C GLY A 93 -16.22 -12.53 3.35
N ASP A 94 -15.32 -13.49 3.22
CA ASP A 94 -14.35 -13.86 4.26
C ASP A 94 -12.98 -13.24 4.01
N VAL A 95 -12.58 -13.10 2.75
CA VAL A 95 -11.29 -12.55 2.31
C VAL A 95 -11.52 -11.44 1.29
N ILE A 96 -10.71 -10.39 1.37
CA ILE A 96 -10.69 -9.32 0.38
C ILE A 96 -9.66 -9.66 -0.68
N PHE A 97 -10.04 -9.60 -1.94
CA PHE A 97 -9.11 -9.74 -3.06
C PHE A 97 -8.85 -8.37 -3.70
N LYS A 98 -7.57 -8.07 -3.92
CA LYS A 98 -7.10 -6.86 -4.59
C LYS A 98 -6.12 -7.23 -5.69
N ARG A 99 -6.16 -6.50 -6.79
CA ARG A 99 -5.23 -6.65 -7.91
C ARG A 99 -4.45 -5.36 -8.11
N ILE A 100 -3.13 -5.46 -8.22
CA ILE A 100 -2.21 -4.34 -8.38
C ILE A 100 -1.42 -4.55 -9.66
N ASP A 101 -1.63 -3.66 -10.62
CA ASP A 101 -0.86 -3.60 -11.86
C ASP A 101 0.48 -2.90 -11.56
N VAL A 102 1.58 -3.66 -11.60
CA VAL A 102 2.92 -3.15 -11.24
C VAL A 102 3.44 -2.07 -12.17
N ASP A 103 2.91 -1.97 -13.38
CA ASP A 103 3.28 -0.90 -14.32
C ASP A 103 2.57 0.41 -13.98
N LYS A 104 1.39 0.35 -13.37
CA LYS A 104 0.62 1.54 -12.94
C LYS A 104 0.99 1.96 -11.52
N GLU A 105 1.15 1.00 -10.63
CA GLU A 105 1.41 1.20 -9.20
C GLU A 105 2.88 0.89 -8.88
N THR A 106 3.80 1.50 -9.63
CA THR A 106 5.24 1.21 -9.56
C THR A 106 5.81 1.46 -8.16
N ASN A 107 5.40 2.55 -7.52
CA ASN A 107 5.86 2.89 -6.17
C ASN A 107 5.43 1.82 -5.16
N LEU A 108 4.18 1.38 -5.24
CA LEU A 108 3.64 0.36 -4.38
C LEU A 108 4.34 -0.99 -4.62
N ALA A 109 4.57 -1.36 -5.88
CA ALA A 109 5.30 -2.58 -6.23
C ALA A 109 6.74 -2.57 -5.67
N GLN A 110 7.43 -1.42 -5.74
CA GLN A 110 8.77 -1.26 -5.16
C GLN A 110 8.75 -1.35 -3.63
N GLU A 111 7.78 -0.71 -3.00
CA GLU A 111 7.62 -0.71 -1.55
C GLU A 111 7.38 -2.12 -1.01
N PHE A 112 6.57 -2.93 -1.71
CA PHE A 112 6.36 -4.35 -1.40
C PHE A 112 7.51 -5.27 -1.83
N GLY A 113 8.54 -4.72 -2.47
CA GLY A 113 9.69 -5.49 -2.93
C GLY A 113 9.33 -6.51 -4.01
N VAL A 114 8.38 -6.19 -4.90
CA VAL A 114 7.95 -7.08 -6.00
C VAL A 114 9.07 -7.21 -7.01
N GLN A 115 9.74 -8.36 -7.02
CA GLN A 115 10.84 -8.66 -7.94
C GLN A 115 10.42 -9.52 -9.12
N SER A 116 9.29 -10.22 -9.00
CA SER A 116 8.81 -11.15 -10.03
C SER A 116 7.30 -11.30 -9.91
N ILE A 117 6.62 -11.42 -11.06
CA ILE A 117 5.16 -11.55 -11.16
C ILE A 117 4.77 -12.84 -11.91
N PRO A 118 3.58 -13.41 -11.61
CA PRO A 118 2.65 -12.99 -10.57
C PRO A 118 3.22 -13.19 -9.16
N MET A 119 2.86 -12.32 -8.22
CA MET A 119 3.15 -12.48 -6.80
C MET A 119 1.85 -12.32 -6.02
N LEU A 120 1.50 -13.32 -5.22
CA LEU A 120 0.37 -13.26 -4.31
C LEU A 120 0.87 -12.95 -2.91
N MET A 121 0.24 -11.97 -2.27
CA MET A 121 0.51 -11.59 -0.88
C MET A 121 -0.74 -11.82 -0.04
N PHE A 122 -0.59 -12.53 1.07
CA PHE A 122 -1.63 -12.93 2.01
C PHE A 122 -1.47 -12.12 3.28
N VAL A 123 -2.36 -11.18 3.55
CA VAL A 123 -2.25 -10.18 4.61
C VAL A 123 -3.30 -10.41 5.69
N THR A 124 -2.88 -10.50 6.96
CA THR A 124 -3.79 -10.57 8.11
C THR A 124 -4.37 -9.19 8.44
N PRO A 125 -5.50 -9.10 9.18
CA PRO A 125 -6.02 -7.82 9.67
C PRO A 125 -5.04 -7.01 10.54
N LYS A 126 -4.02 -7.68 11.08
CA LYS A 126 -2.95 -7.05 11.87
C LYS A 126 -1.80 -6.50 11.00
N GLY A 127 -1.86 -6.70 9.67
CA GLY A 127 -0.84 -6.24 8.73
C GLY A 127 0.35 -7.20 8.54
N GLU A 128 0.33 -8.38 9.18
CA GLU A 128 1.33 -9.42 8.91
C GLU A 128 1.06 -10.07 7.57
N TYR A 129 2.09 -10.35 6.78
CA TYR A 129 1.90 -10.95 5.47
C TYR A 129 2.86 -12.08 5.14
N GLN A 130 2.47 -12.89 4.18
CA GLN A 130 3.27 -13.92 3.51
C GLN A 130 3.11 -13.78 2.00
N THR A 131 4.13 -14.15 1.23
CA THR A 131 4.10 -14.07 -0.23
C THR A 131 4.39 -15.42 -0.87
N ILE A 132 3.80 -15.65 -2.06
CA ILE A 132 4.18 -16.71 -2.97
C ILE A 132 4.36 -16.10 -4.37
N VAL A 133 5.33 -16.61 -5.12
CA VAL A 133 5.68 -16.07 -6.44
C VAL A 133 5.46 -17.13 -7.51
N GLY A 134 5.03 -16.68 -8.69
CA GLY A 134 4.80 -17.52 -9.87
C GLY A 134 3.38 -18.07 -9.95
N LEU A 135 3.10 -18.74 -11.07
CA LEU A 135 1.84 -19.42 -11.31
C LEU A 135 1.66 -20.56 -10.29
N GLN A 136 0.57 -20.52 -9.55
CA GLN A 136 0.23 -21.51 -8.54
C GLN A 136 -1.09 -22.20 -8.88
N PRO A 137 -1.21 -23.51 -8.58
CA PRO A 137 -2.49 -24.19 -8.68
C PRO A 137 -3.46 -23.74 -7.57
N ALA A 138 -4.77 -23.84 -7.82
CA ALA A 138 -5.81 -23.45 -6.85
C ALA A 138 -5.59 -24.07 -5.46
N SER A 139 -5.19 -25.33 -5.39
CA SER A 139 -4.98 -26.05 -4.12
C SER A 139 -3.91 -25.42 -3.22
N VAL A 140 -2.86 -24.83 -3.80
CA VAL A 140 -1.81 -24.10 -3.05
C VAL A 140 -2.37 -22.79 -2.51
N ILE A 141 -3.12 -22.07 -3.34
CA ILE A 141 -3.73 -20.78 -2.95
C ILE A 141 -4.76 -21.00 -1.85
N GLU A 142 -5.61 -22.01 -1.98
CA GLU A 142 -6.61 -22.40 -0.96
C GLU A 142 -5.95 -22.77 0.38
N THR A 143 -4.84 -23.51 0.34
CA THR A 143 -4.07 -23.84 1.55
C THR A 143 -3.54 -22.55 2.21
N LYS A 144 -3.02 -21.61 1.44
CA LYS A 144 -2.53 -20.32 1.96
C LYS A 144 -3.65 -19.46 2.54
N ILE A 145 -4.83 -19.49 1.94
CA ILE A 145 -6.01 -18.80 2.48
C ILE A 145 -6.46 -19.44 3.80
N ALA A 146 -6.47 -20.76 3.89
CA ALA A 146 -6.80 -21.45 5.15
C ALA A 146 -5.82 -21.09 6.28
N GLU A 147 -4.51 -21.04 5.99
CA GLU A 147 -3.48 -20.56 6.92
C GLU A 147 -3.74 -19.08 7.31
N LEU A 148 -4.06 -18.22 6.33
CA LEU A 148 -4.36 -16.82 6.53
C LEU A 148 -5.57 -16.62 7.46
N LEU A 149 -6.66 -17.34 7.23
CA LEU A 149 -7.88 -17.29 8.05
C LEU A 149 -7.60 -17.74 9.49
N THR A 150 -6.83 -18.82 9.66
CA THR A 150 -6.42 -19.31 10.99
C THR A 150 -5.59 -18.26 11.76
N ARG A 151 -4.63 -17.62 11.09
CA ARG A 151 -3.81 -16.55 11.68
C ARG A 151 -4.60 -15.28 11.96
N SER A 152 -5.64 -15.02 11.21
CA SER A 152 -6.51 -13.84 11.37
C SER A 152 -7.49 -13.98 12.54
N ALA A 153 -7.78 -15.20 12.97
CA ALA A 153 -8.68 -15.48 14.09
C ALA A 153 -8.01 -15.38 15.48
N ASN A 154 -6.67 -15.35 15.51
CA ASN A 154 -5.87 -15.25 16.74
C ASN A 154 -5.36 -13.81 16.96
#